data_b545183206c8a64f83809aa83b6f2602
#
_entry.id   b545183206c8a64f83809aa83b6f2602
#
_cell.length_a   1.000
_cell.length_b   1.000
_cell.length_c   1.000
_cell.angle_alpha   90.00
_cell.angle_beta   90.00
_cell.angle_gamma   90.00
#
_symmetry.space_group_name_H-M   'P 1'
#
loop_
_entity.id
_entity.type
_entity.pdbx_description
1 polymer ?
#
loop_
_entity_poly.entity_id
_entity_poly.type
_entity_poly.pdbx_seq_one_letter_code
_entity_poly.pdbx_strand_id
1 'polypeptide(L)'
;LASSAASDVYKRQVGMDIKAVIKSVENGRISLSHKELLGTWEENAERFCAGETVSGIIRSVENYGAFVELTPNLAGLAETKEGVRAGQQASVYIKSIIPEKMKIKLIIIDTFDYKYNPKCPEYYCDSDRIDRFVYSPENCRKRVETIFDT
;
A
#
# COMPACT_ATOMS: atom_id res chain seq x y z
N LEU A 1 9.70 -2.70 -12.82
CA LEU A 1 9.65 -1.89 -11.62
C LEU A 1 9.14 -0.49 -11.91
N ALA A 2 7.94 -0.44 -12.47
CA ALA A 2 7.33 0.81 -12.91
C ALA A 2 6.54 1.52 -11.82
N SER A 3 6.67 1.12 -10.56
CA SER A 3 6.07 1.90 -9.49
C SER A 3 6.80 3.24 -9.39
N SER A 4 6.10 4.28 -9.01
CA SER A 4 6.72 5.57 -8.83
C SER A 4 7.96 5.43 -7.94
N ALA A 5 9.09 5.94 -8.40
CA ALA A 5 10.36 5.85 -7.68
C ALA A 5 10.26 6.33 -6.23
N ALA A 6 9.43 7.32 -5.96
CA ALA A 6 9.18 7.83 -4.62
C ALA A 6 8.56 6.79 -3.69
N SER A 7 7.64 5.97 -4.17
CA SER A 7 7.03 4.89 -3.38
C SER A 7 8.04 3.80 -3.03
N ASP A 8 8.94 3.50 -3.96
CA ASP A 8 9.94 2.45 -3.75
C ASP A 8 11.02 2.84 -2.74
N VAL A 9 11.37 4.12 -2.65
CA VAL A 9 12.35 4.61 -1.67
C VAL A 9 11.91 4.32 -0.24
N TYR A 10 10.61 4.35 0.05
CA TYR A 10 10.10 4.09 1.40
C TYR A 10 9.93 2.62 1.71
N LYS A 11 9.83 1.77 0.71
CA LYS A 11 9.50 0.35 0.88
C LYS A 11 10.69 -0.57 0.74
N ARG A 12 11.63 -0.22 -0.11
CA ARG A 12 12.76 -1.08 -0.48
C ARG A 12 14.06 -0.31 -0.45
N GLN A 13 15.05 -0.92 0.17
CA GLN A 13 16.39 -0.38 0.24
C GLN A 13 17.41 -1.47 -0.15
N VAL A 14 18.57 -1.05 -0.61
CA VAL A 14 19.67 -1.96 -0.96
C VAL A 14 20.08 -2.79 0.27
N GLY A 15 20.19 -4.09 0.07
CA GLY A 15 20.55 -5.03 1.15
C GLY A 15 19.36 -5.59 1.92
N MET A 16 18.15 -5.17 1.60
CA MET A 16 16.93 -5.67 2.23
C MET A 16 16.48 -6.98 1.56
N ASP A 17 16.16 -7.99 2.38
CA ASP A 17 15.60 -9.24 1.89
C ASP A 17 14.12 -9.06 1.56
N ILE A 18 13.73 -9.46 0.36
CA ILE A 18 12.34 -9.41 -0.07
C ILE A 18 11.93 -10.72 -0.74
N LYS A 19 10.65 -11.05 -0.65
CA LYS A 19 10.04 -12.08 -1.49
C LYS A 19 9.45 -11.42 -2.73
N ALA A 20 9.51 -12.11 -3.85
CA ALA A 20 8.92 -11.65 -5.09
C ALA A 20 8.31 -12.83 -5.86
N VAL A 21 7.35 -12.55 -6.70
CA VAL A 21 6.76 -13.54 -7.60
C VAL A 21 7.19 -13.24 -9.03
N ILE A 22 7.44 -14.29 -9.81
CA ILE A 22 7.76 -14.16 -11.22
C ILE A 22 6.48 -13.81 -11.98
N LYS A 23 6.44 -12.62 -12.57
CA LYS A 23 5.31 -12.11 -13.31
C LYS A 23 5.33 -12.56 -14.77
N SER A 24 6.48 -12.49 -15.41
CA SER A 24 6.64 -12.91 -16.78
C SER A 24 8.09 -13.29 -17.10
N VAL A 25 8.25 -14.16 -18.10
CA VAL A 25 9.54 -14.52 -18.66
C VAL A 25 9.45 -14.36 -20.16
N GLU A 26 10.09 -13.32 -20.70
CA GLU A 26 10.08 -13.00 -22.13
C GLU A 26 11.50 -12.67 -22.61
N ASN A 27 11.89 -13.28 -23.73
CA ASN A 27 13.19 -13.01 -24.37
C ASN A 27 14.39 -13.09 -23.40
N GLY A 28 14.38 -14.05 -22.48
CA GLY A 28 15.43 -14.19 -21.48
C GLY A 28 15.38 -13.18 -20.35
N ARG A 29 14.36 -12.33 -20.31
CA ARG A 29 14.14 -11.36 -19.22
C ARG A 29 13.08 -11.87 -18.26
N ILE A 30 13.38 -11.78 -16.98
CA ILE A 30 12.47 -12.18 -15.91
C ILE A 30 11.94 -10.91 -15.24
N SER A 31 10.62 -10.72 -15.29
CA SER A 31 9.96 -9.64 -14.56
C SER A 31 9.45 -10.17 -13.23
N LEU A 32 9.71 -9.43 -12.16
CA LEU A 32 9.29 -9.77 -10.82
C LEU A 32 8.21 -8.82 -10.33
N SER A 33 7.33 -9.31 -9.48
CA SER A 33 6.31 -8.49 -8.80
C SER A 33 6.32 -8.78 -7.31
N HIS A 34 5.95 -7.79 -6.52
CA HIS A 34 5.99 -7.85 -5.06
C HIS A 34 4.62 -7.60 -4.42
N LYS A 35 3.82 -6.72 -5.03
CA LYS A 35 2.55 -6.26 -4.46
C LYS A 35 1.56 -7.39 -4.17
N GLU A 36 1.55 -8.43 -4.97
CA GLU A 36 0.63 -9.56 -4.82
C GLU A 36 0.90 -10.37 -3.56
N LEU A 37 2.11 -10.28 -3.01
CA LEU A 37 2.49 -10.96 -1.77
C LEU A 37 2.11 -10.16 -0.51
N LEU A 38 1.74 -8.89 -0.68
CA LEU A 38 1.47 -7.98 0.44
C LEU A 38 0.00 -8.02 0.90
N GLY A 39 -0.78 -8.92 0.33
CA GLY A 39 -2.16 -9.15 0.72
C GLY A 39 -3.20 -8.37 -0.07
N THR A 40 -4.45 -8.78 0.04
CA THR A 40 -5.59 -8.11 -0.57
C THR A 40 -5.93 -6.83 0.19
N TRP A 41 -6.80 -6.00 -0.40
CA TRP A 41 -7.31 -4.82 0.28
C TRP A 41 -8.00 -5.19 1.60
N GLU A 42 -8.83 -6.22 1.60
CA GLU A 42 -9.54 -6.69 2.81
C GLU A 42 -8.58 -7.21 3.89
N GLU A 43 -7.62 -8.03 3.51
CA GLU A 43 -6.61 -8.56 4.45
C GLU A 43 -5.86 -7.44 5.15
N ASN A 44 -5.49 -6.39 4.42
CA ASN A 44 -4.82 -5.23 5.00
C ASN A 44 -5.78 -4.37 5.83
N ALA A 45 -7.01 -4.16 5.36
CA ALA A 45 -7.99 -3.32 6.04
C ALA A 45 -8.51 -3.93 7.35
N GLU A 46 -8.50 -5.26 7.47
CA GLU A 46 -8.90 -5.96 8.70
C GLU A 46 -8.07 -5.59 9.92
N ARG A 47 -6.89 -5.05 9.72
CA ARG A 47 -6.02 -4.58 10.81
C ARG A 47 -6.50 -3.28 11.43
N PHE A 48 -7.46 -2.60 10.80
CA PHE A 48 -7.88 -1.25 11.17
C PHE A 48 -9.38 -1.22 11.43
N CYS A 49 -9.78 -0.35 12.36
CA CYS A 49 -11.18 -0.08 12.66
C CYS A 49 -11.46 1.41 12.59
N ALA A 50 -12.66 1.77 12.15
CA ALA A 50 -13.11 3.17 12.25
C ALA A 50 -13.09 3.61 13.71
N GLY A 51 -12.61 4.82 13.94
CA GLY A 51 -12.44 5.35 15.30
C GLY A 51 -11.04 5.17 15.90
N GLU A 52 -10.17 4.42 15.25
CA GLU A 52 -8.77 4.28 15.69
C GLU A 52 -7.91 5.44 15.22
N THR A 53 -6.89 5.74 16.01
CA THR A 53 -5.79 6.62 15.62
C THR A 53 -4.55 5.77 15.37
N VAL A 54 -4.00 5.88 14.18
CA VAL A 54 -2.85 5.10 13.75
C VAL A 54 -1.79 5.99 13.10
N SER A 55 -0.59 5.48 12.94
CA SER A 55 0.45 6.19 12.20
C SER A 55 0.51 5.68 10.76
N GLY A 56 0.85 6.60 9.87
CA GLY A 56 1.05 6.29 8.46
C GLY A 56 2.11 7.21 7.86
N ILE A 57 2.42 6.98 6.59
CA ILE A 57 3.38 7.78 5.85
C ILE A 57 2.65 8.49 4.71
N ILE A 58 2.83 9.80 4.60
CA ILE A 58 2.23 10.58 3.52
C ILE A 58 2.98 10.26 2.23
N ARG A 59 2.27 9.66 1.27
CA ARG A 59 2.83 9.25 -0.02
C ARG A 59 2.76 10.35 -1.05
N SER A 60 1.65 11.08 -1.09
CA SER A 60 1.44 12.16 -2.04
C SER A 60 0.42 13.14 -1.50
N VAL A 61 0.53 14.38 -1.95
CA VAL A 61 -0.42 15.45 -1.62
C VAL A 61 -0.99 15.98 -2.93
N GLU A 62 -2.31 15.89 -3.05
CA GLU A 62 -3.06 16.32 -4.23
C GLU A 62 -4.02 17.45 -3.86
N ASN A 63 -4.64 18.08 -4.86
CA ASN A 63 -5.61 19.17 -4.63
C ASN A 63 -6.81 18.72 -3.80
N TYR A 64 -7.19 17.46 -3.92
CA TYR A 64 -8.36 16.88 -3.26
C TYR A 64 -8.06 16.13 -1.97
N GLY A 65 -6.80 15.98 -1.60
CA GLY A 65 -6.42 15.31 -0.37
C GLY A 65 -5.01 14.77 -0.39
N ALA A 66 -4.62 14.17 0.71
CA ALA A 66 -3.33 13.51 0.87
C ALA A 66 -3.52 12.00 1.00
N PHE A 67 -2.73 11.23 0.27
CA PHE A 67 -2.69 9.78 0.41
C PHE A 67 -1.72 9.39 1.52
N VAL A 68 -2.24 8.66 2.49
CA VAL A 68 -1.47 8.19 3.65
C VAL A 68 -1.37 6.68 3.61
N GLU A 69 -0.15 6.17 3.55
CA GLU A 69 0.12 4.74 3.57
C GLU A 69 -0.03 4.20 4.99
N LEU A 70 -0.96 3.27 5.17
CA LEU A 70 -1.19 2.59 6.45
C LEU A 70 -0.42 1.28 6.53
N THR A 71 -0.40 0.53 5.42
CA THR A 71 0.48 -0.62 5.22
C THR A 71 1.15 -0.49 3.86
N PRO A 72 2.18 -1.28 3.54
CA PRO A 72 2.82 -1.20 2.22
C PRO A 72 1.87 -1.36 1.03
N ASN A 73 0.71 -1.96 1.22
CA ASN A 73 -0.28 -2.19 0.17
C ASN A 73 -1.65 -1.60 0.47
N LEU A 74 -1.75 -0.70 1.41
CA LEU A 74 -3.01 -0.06 1.78
C LEU A 74 -2.79 1.41 2.08
N ALA A 75 -3.53 2.27 1.42
CA ALA A 75 -3.50 3.71 1.65
C ALA A 75 -4.91 4.25 1.86
N GLY A 76 -5.02 5.27 2.69
CA GLY A 76 -6.23 6.03 2.89
C GLY A 76 -6.09 7.45 2.37
N LEU A 77 -7.21 8.15 2.26
CA LEU A 77 -7.26 9.53 1.80
C LEU A 77 -7.68 10.44 2.95
N ALA A 78 -6.89 11.48 3.18
CA ALA A 78 -7.16 12.51 4.18
C ALA A 78 -7.30 13.87 3.50
N GLU A 79 -8.03 14.78 4.14
CA GLU A 79 -8.03 16.18 3.71
C GLU A 79 -6.65 16.78 3.94
N THR A 80 -6.21 17.62 2.99
CA THR A 80 -4.94 18.32 3.13
C THR A 80 -5.00 19.42 4.18
N LYS A 81 -3.89 19.63 4.87
CA LYS A 81 -3.66 20.75 5.77
C LYS A 81 -2.40 21.48 5.34
N GLU A 82 -2.26 22.71 5.83
CA GLU A 82 -1.01 23.45 5.71
C GLU A 82 0.12 22.69 6.40
N GLY A 83 1.28 22.62 5.75
CA GLY A 83 2.45 21.92 6.27
C GLY A 83 2.52 20.44 5.99
N VAL A 84 1.50 19.84 5.38
CA VAL A 84 1.50 18.44 5.00
C VAL A 84 2.32 18.24 3.73
N ARG A 85 3.31 17.35 3.79
CA ARG A 85 4.21 17.06 2.67
C ARG A 85 4.43 15.57 2.51
N ALA A 86 4.63 15.14 1.26
CA ALA A 86 4.99 13.75 0.97
C ALA A 86 6.29 13.36 1.69
N GLY A 87 6.34 12.16 2.21
CA GLY A 87 7.48 11.63 2.96
C GLY A 87 7.41 11.81 4.47
N GLN A 88 6.49 12.62 4.96
CA GLN A 88 6.30 12.79 6.40
C GLN A 88 5.57 11.59 7.01
N GLN A 89 5.86 11.29 8.26
CA GLN A 89 5.01 10.43 9.07
C GLN A 89 3.84 11.25 9.61
N ALA A 90 2.67 10.65 9.63
CA ALA A 90 1.47 11.31 10.14
C ALA A 90 0.77 10.44 11.16
N SER A 91 0.19 11.09 12.15
CA SER A 91 -0.80 10.47 13.04
C SER A 91 -2.16 10.76 12.44
N VAL A 92 -2.92 9.72 12.13
CA VAL A 92 -4.20 9.84 11.44
C VAL A 92 -5.32 9.13 12.19
N TYR A 93 -6.48 9.74 12.18
CA TYR A 93 -7.71 9.15 12.71
C TYR A 93 -8.50 8.50 11.57
N ILE A 94 -8.93 7.28 11.76
CA ILE A 94 -9.73 6.56 10.77
C ILE A 94 -11.19 6.95 10.95
N LYS A 95 -11.68 7.76 10.02
CA LYS A 95 -13.06 8.24 10.04
C LYS A 95 -14.04 7.18 9.56
N SER A 96 -13.74 6.52 8.46
CA SER A 96 -14.56 5.45 7.91
C SER A 96 -13.77 4.53 7.00
N ILE A 97 -14.22 3.29 6.90
CA ILE A 97 -13.69 2.27 6.00
C ILE A 97 -14.83 1.82 5.10
N ILE A 98 -14.67 1.97 3.79
CA ILE A 98 -15.70 1.69 2.79
C ILE A 98 -15.18 0.62 1.82
N PRO A 99 -15.41 -0.68 2.09
CA PRO A 99 -14.89 -1.76 1.25
C PRO A 99 -15.44 -1.73 -0.19
N GLU A 100 -16.68 -1.34 -0.37
CA GLU A 100 -17.33 -1.30 -1.70
C GLU A 100 -16.64 -0.33 -2.66
N LYS A 101 -15.91 0.64 -2.12
CA LYS A 101 -15.16 1.64 -2.89
C LYS A 101 -13.67 1.51 -2.74
N MET A 102 -13.17 0.56 -1.95
CA MET A 102 -11.78 0.46 -1.52
C MET A 102 -11.26 1.79 -0.98
N LYS A 103 -12.04 2.44 -0.13
CA LYS A 103 -11.69 3.74 0.45
C LYS A 103 -11.59 3.68 1.96
N ILE A 104 -10.58 4.34 2.48
CA ILE A 104 -10.44 4.63 3.90
C ILE A 104 -10.33 6.14 4.03
N LYS A 105 -11.28 6.74 4.74
CA LYS A 105 -11.27 8.18 5.00
C LYS A 105 -10.54 8.46 6.28
N LEU A 106 -9.56 9.35 6.20
CA LEU A 106 -8.68 9.69 7.30
C LEU A 106 -8.74 11.17 7.65
N ILE A 107 -8.38 11.47 8.88
CA ILE A 107 -8.15 12.84 9.33
C ILE A 107 -6.72 12.91 9.85
N ILE A 108 -5.90 13.79 9.29
CA ILE A 108 -4.54 14.00 9.75
C ILE A 108 -4.61 14.80 11.06
N ILE A 109 -4.10 14.21 12.14
CA ILE A 109 -4.02 14.85 13.45
C ILE A 109 -2.73 15.65 13.55
N ASP A 110 -1.60 15.00 13.22
CA ASP A 110 -0.29 15.60 13.33
C ASP A 110 0.66 15.00 12.28
N THR A 111 1.72 15.73 11.96
CA THR A 111 2.76 15.28 11.04
C THR A 111 4.13 15.52 11.64
N PHE A 112 5.07 14.62 11.36
CA PHE A 112 6.46 14.78 11.79
C PHE A 112 7.40 14.39 10.68
N ASP A 113 8.59 14.97 10.71
CA ASP A 113 9.66 14.55 9.83
C ASP A 113 10.06 13.12 10.20
N TYR A 114 10.03 12.26 9.22
CA TYR A 114 10.23 10.83 9.42
C TYR A 114 11.54 10.38 8.77
N LYS A 115 12.37 9.73 9.57
CA LYS A 115 13.55 9.06 9.09
C LYS A 115 13.18 7.60 8.87
N TYR A 116 13.08 7.20 7.62
CA TYR A 116 12.65 5.86 7.25
C TYR A 116 13.58 4.80 7.81
N ASN A 117 13.00 3.88 8.56
CA ASN A 117 13.69 2.70 9.05
C ASN A 117 13.07 1.48 8.38
N PRO A 118 13.76 0.85 7.42
CA PRO A 118 13.16 -0.24 6.64
C PRO A 118 12.87 -1.43 7.55
N LYS A 119 11.64 -1.91 7.48
CA LYS A 119 11.21 -3.15 8.13
C LYS A 119 10.90 -4.18 7.07
N CYS A 120 11.17 -5.45 7.38
CA CYS A 120 10.77 -6.53 6.49
C CYS A 120 9.24 -6.50 6.31
N PRO A 121 8.73 -6.49 5.06
CA PRO A 121 7.30 -6.52 4.83
C PRO A 121 6.68 -7.81 5.36
N GLU A 122 5.43 -7.72 5.75
CA GLU A 122 4.62 -8.87 6.12
C GLU A 122 3.98 -9.46 4.87
N TYR A 123 4.21 -10.74 4.64
CA TYR A 123 3.70 -11.43 3.45
C TYR A 123 2.51 -12.31 3.79
N TYR A 124 1.48 -12.28 2.94
CA TYR A 124 0.24 -13.02 3.11
C TYR A 124 0.17 -14.29 2.27
N CYS A 125 1.13 -14.51 1.40
CA CYS A 125 1.16 -15.66 0.52
C CYS A 125 2.23 -16.66 0.95
N ASP A 126 1.80 -17.89 1.26
CA ASP A 126 2.70 -19.00 1.62
C ASP A 126 2.87 -20.01 0.48
N SER A 127 2.17 -19.82 -0.62
CA SER A 127 2.20 -20.76 -1.74
C SER A 127 3.43 -20.54 -2.63
N ASP A 128 3.90 -21.61 -3.25
CA ASP A 128 5.05 -21.55 -4.17
C ASP A 128 4.67 -20.98 -5.54
N ARG A 129 3.38 -20.85 -5.80
CA ARG A 129 2.87 -20.37 -7.08
C ARG A 129 1.61 -19.54 -6.89
N ILE A 130 1.52 -18.46 -7.65
CA ILE A 130 0.32 -17.63 -7.76
C ILE A 130 -0.08 -17.58 -9.23
N ASP A 131 -1.29 -18.06 -9.55
CA ASP A 131 -1.84 -17.98 -10.91
C ASP A 131 -2.68 -16.71 -11.10
N ARG A 132 -3.35 -16.29 -10.03
CA ARG A 132 -4.22 -15.12 -10.05
C ARG A 132 -4.26 -14.48 -8.67
N PHE A 133 -4.22 -13.16 -8.64
CA PHE A 133 -4.36 -12.38 -7.41
C PHE A 133 -5.43 -11.31 -7.61
N VAL A 134 -6.44 -11.31 -6.77
CA VAL A 134 -7.51 -10.31 -6.77
C VAL A 134 -7.36 -9.44 -5.53
N TYR A 135 -6.98 -8.19 -5.75
CA TYR A 135 -6.78 -7.21 -4.67
C TYR A 135 -8.10 -6.66 -4.14
N SER A 136 -9.04 -6.35 -5.04
CA SER A 136 -10.31 -5.71 -4.71
C SER A 136 -11.29 -6.66 -4.02
N PRO A 137 -12.09 -6.17 -3.06
CA PRO A 137 -13.19 -6.94 -2.47
C PRO A 137 -14.22 -7.35 -3.52
N GLU A 138 -14.92 -8.46 -3.27
CA GLU A 138 -15.95 -8.97 -4.20
C GLU A 138 -17.09 -7.99 -4.44
N ASN A 139 -17.46 -7.24 -3.41
CA ASN A 139 -18.54 -6.25 -3.47
C ASN A 139 -18.11 -4.89 -4.03
N CYS A 140 -16.85 -4.74 -4.39
CA CYS A 140 -16.35 -3.51 -4.99
C CYS A 140 -16.63 -3.49 -6.49
N ARG A 141 -17.11 -2.36 -7.01
CA ARG A 141 -17.38 -2.19 -8.45
C ARG A 141 -16.09 -2.22 -9.27
N LYS A 142 -15.02 -1.68 -8.71
CA LYS A 142 -13.71 -1.68 -9.34
C LYS A 142 -13.02 -3.00 -9.06
N ARG A 143 -12.64 -3.71 -10.11
CA ARG A 143 -11.88 -4.95 -9.99
C ARG A 143 -10.40 -4.70 -10.25
N VAL A 144 -9.59 -5.00 -9.26
CA VAL A 144 -8.13 -4.91 -9.37
C VAL A 144 -7.57 -6.32 -9.21
N GLU A 145 -6.98 -6.86 -10.27
CA GLU A 145 -6.43 -8.21 -10.26
C GLU A 145 -5.15 -8.31 -11.08
N THR A 146 -4.34 -9.30 -10.77
CA THR A 146 -3.18 -9.69 -11.54
C THR A 146 -3.32 -11.15 -11.94
N ILE A 147 -3.18 -11.46 -13.22
CA ILE A 147 -3.15 -12.81 -13.74
C ILE A 147 -1.71 -13.10 -14.17
N PHE A 148 -1.16 -14.20 -13.67
CA PHE A 148 0.21 -14.60 -13.95
C PHE A 148 0.22 -15.60 -15.08
N ASP A 149 0.91 -15.26 -16.14
CA ASP A 149 0.99 -16.03 -17.38
C ASP A 149 2.39 -16.61 -17.56
N THR A 150 2.69 -17.60 -16.72
CA THR A 150 4.00 -18.27 -16.73
C THR A 150 3.89 -19.76 -16.93
#